data_c379da010ad65103059e27684c5b81eb
#
_entry.id   c379da010ad65103059e27684c5b81eb
#
_cell.length_a   1.000
_cell.length_b   1.000
_cell.length_c   1.000
_cell.angle_alpha   90.00
_cell.angle_beta   90.00
_cell.angle_gamma   90.00
#
_symmetry.space_group_name_H-M   'P 1'
#
loop_
_entity.id
_entity.type
_entity.pdbx_description
1 polymer ?
#
loop_
_entity_poly.entity_id
_entity_poly.type
_entity_poly.pdbx_seq_one_letter_code
_entity_poly.pdbx_strand_id
1 'polypeptide(L)'
;MVEEVKRTKAGSSELLASMKKVTGFTSIFIVPLGVLLFVQAFFLRGEPVDTAVIATAAGLLGMLPKGLVLLISIGLAVGVIRLSKKNVLVRELHSLENLAHCDVVCLDKTGTLTEGSLEVEAVYPYISEAEFERLMAAYLVNTDDNNSTYHALDKYFPRAEPYEVTAATPFSSERKQSNVTLADGRTLVLGAPEKLCRNIPQQAKELMAQGKRILFAGLCRGEAAPDRISPAAMIVITDKLRQNAAQTVRYFYRQGVDVKIISGDNPIAAAAVAKLSYVKNADRLLDTTGLTDEELSQAAESYTVFGRVTPEQKRTLIAALQKRGHRVAMTGDGVNDLLAMRQADCSAAMGCGSDAAKQTAQLVLLDSDFAVLKNVISEGRRVINNLTKSAGVFFIKTVYSVLLSLLCLLLNTDFPFIPIQITLIDAVIEAFPAFFMSFERNDRKVKGTFLDSALRSALPNSIAIFLACIAVFFAAPHFGLNHTQMNLVMYLTVGIISLAGVVKACLPFNMLRGFLSVASILGFFCAVLLFAPLLQLPALTVSGAALLLLAAVPGVLLAVLLKLPAPKKIMVLVAEQR
;
A
#
# COMPACT_ATOMS: atom_id res chain seq x y z
N MET A 1 9.78 -22.07 -13.21
CA MET A 1 9.19 -20.74 -13.01
C MET A 1 7.80 -20.79 -12.36
N VAL A 2 6.76 -21.43 -12.93
CA VAL A 2 5.41 -21.48 -12.31
C VAL A 2 5.38 -22.23 -10.98
N GLU A 3 6.16 -23.30 -10.81
CA GLU A 3 6.29 -24.04 -9.54
C GLU A 3 7.05 -23.26 -8.45
N GLU A 4 8.06 -22.51 -8.84
CA GLU A 4 8.84 -21.66 -7.94
C GLU A 4 8.02 -20.48 -7.43
N VAL A 5 7.13 -19.94 -8.29
CA VAL A 5 6.14 -18.91 -7.94
C VAL A 5 5.21 -19.38 -6.82
N LYS A 6 4.84 -20.65 -6.74
CA LYS A 6 3.97 -21.20 -5.67
C LYS A 6 4.62 -21.28 -4.29
N ARG A 7 5.96 -21.26 -4.20
CA ARG A 7 6.71 -21.41 -2.94
C ARG A 7 7.02 -20.12 -2.19
N THR A 8 6.85 -18.95 -2.81
CA THR A 8 7.15 -17.65 -2.19
C THR A 8 5.97 -17.17 -1.32
N LYS A 9 6.23 -16.72 -0.10
CA LYS A 9 5.18 -16.22 0.83
C LYS A 9 4.51 -14.96 0.27
N ALA A 10 3.18 -14.95 0.25
CA ALA A 10 2.40 -13.73 0.06
C ALA A 10 2.67 -12.72 1.18
N GLY A 11 2.71 -11.44 0.86
CA GLY A 11 2.94 -10.36 1.83
C GLY A 11 1.94 -10.42 3.00
N SER A 12 2.41 -10.14 4.20
CA SER A 12 1.57 -10.16 5.41
C SER A 12 1.02 -8.77 5.72
N SER A 13 -0.24 -8.69 6.14
CA SER A 13 -0.86 -7.46 6.63
C SER A 13 -0.30 -7.07 8.00
N GLU A 14 0.24 -5.86 8.14
CA GLU A 14 0.67 -5.28 9.42
C GLU A 14 -0.53 -5.01 10.33
N LEU A 15 -1.67 -4.55 9.76
CA LEU A 15 -2.92 -4.34 10.48
C LEU A 15 -3.42 -5.63 11.13
N LEU A 16 -3.52 -6.71 10.33
CA LEU A 16 -3.95 -8.01 10.86
C LEU A 16 -2.95 -8.59 11.86
N ALA A 17 -1.65 -8.44 11.62
CA ALA A 17 -0.61 -8.85 12.56
C ALA A 17 -0.68 -8.02 13.85
N SER A 18 -0.90 -6.71 13.76
CA SER A 18 -1.08 -5.83 14.91
C SER A 18 -2.33 -6.20 15.70
N MET A 19 -3.44 -6.50 15.00
CA MET A 19 -4.67 -6.96 15.66
C MET A 19 -4.49 -8.31 16.38
N LYS A 20 -3.81 -9.28 15.73
CA LYS A 20 -3.46 -10.55 16.39
C LYS A 20 -2.60 -10.33 17.63
N LYS A 21 -1.64 -9.41 17.59
CA LYS A 21 -0.82 -9.05 18.77
C LYS A 21 -1.67 -8.43 19.87
N VAL A 22 -2.55 -7.48 19.54
CA VAL A 22 -3.46 -6.86 20.52
C VAL A 22 -4.39 -7.90 21.12
N THR A 23 -5.05 -8.71 20.28
CA THR A 23 -5.96 -9.76 20.76
C THR A 23 -5.22 -10.81 21.61
N GLY A 24 -4.03 -11.24 21.18
CA GLY A 24 -3.21 -12.17 21.95
C GLY A 24 -2.79 -11.59 23.31
N PHE A 25 -2.29 -10.35 23.31
CA PHE A 25 -1.92 -9.67 24.54
C PHE A 25 -3.12 -9.48 25.49
N THR A 26 -4.24 -8.98 24.95
CA THR A 26 -5.45 -8.81 25.78
C THR A 26 -5.98 -10.14 26.30
N SER A 27 -5.93 -11.23 25.53
CA SER A 27 -6.38 -12.55 25.97
C SER A 27 -5.52 -13.10 27.13
N ILE A 28 -4.20 -12.88 27.10
CA ILE A 28 -3.28 -13.28 28.18
C ILE A 28 -3.61 -12.55 29.48
N PHE A 29 -4.05 -11.29 29.44
CA PHE A 29 -4.39 -10.50 30.61
C PHE A 29 -5.86 -10.65 31.02
N ILE A 30 -6.78 -10.68 30.04
CA ILE A 30 -8.23 -10.71 30.32
C ILE A 30 -8.63 -11.95 31.08
N VAL A 31 -8.16 -13.13 30.70
CA VAL A 31 -8.57 -14.38 31.34
C VAL A 31 -8.10 -14.47 32.79
N PRO A 32 -6.80 -14.31 33.13
CA PRO A 32 -6.36 -14.32 34.51
C PRO A 32 -6.98 -13.20 35.34
N LEU A 33 -7.07 -11.98 34.79
CA LEU A 33 -7.62 -10.83 35.48
C LEU A 33 -9.10 -11.01 35.79
N GLY A 34 -9.86 -11.58 34.83
CA GLY A 34 -11.27 -11.93 35.05
C GLY A 34 -11.47 -12.97 36.14
N VAL A 35 -10.64 -14.03 36.13
CA VAL A 35 -10.69 -15.04 37.17
C VAL A 35 -10.37 -14.42 38.55
N LEU A 36 -9.32 -13.59 38.62
CA LEU A 36 -8.93 -12.93 39.88
C LEU A 36 -10.02 -11.96 40.37
N LEU A 37 -10.61 -11.14 39.51
CA LEU A 37 -11.71 -10.23 39.86
C LEU A 37 -12.93 -11.00 40.36
N PHE A 38 -13.30 -12.10 39.69
CA PHE A 38 -14.41 -12.95 40.13
C PHE A 38 -14.15 -13.62 41.48
N VAL A 39 -12.96 -14.23 41.62
CA VAL A 39 -12.57 -14.89 42.89
C VAL A 39 -12.56 -13.88 44.04
N GLN A 40 -12.04 -12.68 43.81
CA GLN A 40 -12.04 -11.60 44.79
C GLN A 40 -13.46 -11.16 45.17
N ALA A 41 -14.35 -10.93 44.20
CA ALA A 41 -15.73 -10.53 44.43
C ALA A 41 -16.48 -11.61 45.24
N PHE A 42 -16.41 -12.84 44.78
CA PHE A 42 -17.17 -13.95 45.37
C PHE A 42 -16.60 -14.43 46.70
N PHE A 43 -15.29 -14.73 46.77
CA PHE A 43 -14.71 -15.35 47.98
C PHE A 43 -14.20 -14.35 49.03
N LEU A 44 -13.67 -13.18 48.60
CA LEU A 44 -13.09 -12.22 49.56
C LEU A 44 -14.09 -11.17 50.01
N ARG A 45 -15.02 -10.73 49.14
CA ARG A 45 -16.06 -9.77 49.50
C ARG A 45 -17.40 -10.42 49.84
N GLY A 46 -17.59 -11.70 49.54
CA GLY A 46 -18.82 -12.44 49.84
C GLY A 46 -20.03 -11.98 49.00
N GLU A 47 -19.80 -11.45 47.83
CA GLU A 47 -20.87 -10.98 46.96
C GLU A 47 -21.69 -12.14 46.36
N PRO A 48 -22.99 -11.92 46.08
CA PRO A 48 -23.79 -12.86 45.30
C PRO A 48 -23.16 -13.15 43.94
N VAL A 49 -23.33 -14.39 43.44
CA VAL A 49 -22.72 -14.83 42.17
C VAL A 49 -23.11 -13.91 40.99
N ASP A 50 -24.35 -13.47 40.90
CA ASP A 50 -24.86 -12.58 39.91
C ASP A 50 -24.16 -11.22 39.90
N THR A 51 -23.96 -10.61 41.05
CA THR A 51 -23.23 -9.35 41.25
C THR A 51 -21.76 -9.50 40.88
N ALA A 52 -21.10 -10.56 41.35
CA ALA A 52 -19.71 -10.84 41.04
C ALA A 52 -19.48 -11.06 39.53
N VAL A 53 -20.41 -11.75 38.84
CA VAL A 53 -20.35 -11.95 37.39
C VAL A 53 -20.54 -10.63 36.66
N ILE A 54 -21.51 -9.79 37.06
CA ILE A 54 -21.78 -8.48 36.42
C ILE A 54 -20.57 -7.56 36.55
N ALA A 55 -19.98 -7.42 37.72
CA ALA A 55 -18.82 -6.58 37.99
C ALA A 55 -17.60 -7.04 37.17
N THR A 56 -17.34 -8.36 37.22
CA THR A 56 -16.25 -8.96 36.41
C THR A 56 -16.46 -8.74 34.93
N ALA A 57 -17.69 -8.98 34.41
CA ALA A 57 -18.01 -8.79 33.00
C ALA A 57 -17.82 -7.33 32.55
N ALA A 58 -18.18 -6.36 33.41
CA ALA A 58 -17.96 -4.93 33.09
C ALA A 58 -16.46 -4.61 32.90
N GLY A 59 -15.62 -5.05 33.82
CA GLY A 59 -14.16 -4.89 33.70
C GLY A 59 -13.61 -5.51 32.40
N LEU A 60 -14.00 -6.76 32.11
CA LEU A 60 -13.56 -7.49 30.93
C LEU A 60 -14.06 -6.83 29.63
N LEU A 61 -15.32 -6.37 29.58
CA LEU A 61 -15.89 -5.68 28.43
C LEU A 61 -15.17 -4.37 28.12
N GLY A 62 -14.72 -3.66 29.15
CA GLY A 62 -13.90 -2.44 28.99
C GLY A 62 -12.56 -2.69 28.33
N MET A 63 -11.95 -3.85 28.57
CA MET A 63 -10.61 -4.17 28.04
C MET A 63 -10.61 -4.57 26.56
N LEU A 64 -11.76 -4.94 25.97
CA LEU A 64 -11.86 -5.44 24.61
C LEU A 64 -12.12 -4.30 23.61
N PRO A 65 -11.27 -4.07 22.60
CA PRO A 65 -11.52 -3.11 21.54
C PRO A 65 -12.45 -3.73 20.46
N LYS A 66 -13.67 -4.12 20.82
CA LYS A 66 -14.60 -4.91 19.99
C LYS A 66 -14.92 -4.28 18.64
N GLY A 67 -15.14 -2.95 18.61
CA GLY A 67 -15.50 -2.22 17.41
C GLY A 67 -14.35 -2.06 16.41
N LEU A 68 -13.09 -2.18 16.85
CA LEU A 68 -11.93 -1.91 16.02
C LEU A 68 -11.77 -2.91 14.87
N VAL A 69 -12.00 -4.21 15.11
CA VAL A 69 -11.90 -5.26 14.08
C VAL A 69 -12.95 -5.03 12.98
N LEU A 70 -14.18 -4.72 13.40
CA LEU A 70 -15.27 -4.41 12.46
C LEU A 70 -14.93 -3.16 11.64
N LEU A 71 -14.42 -2.11 12.29
CA LEU A 71 -14.05 -0.86 11.62
C LEU A 71 -12.92 -1.05 10.60
N ILE A 72 -11.91 -1.88 10.90
CA ILE A 72 -10.85 -2.25 9.97
C ILE A 72 -11.45 -2.95 8.75
N SER A 73 -12.32 -3.93 8.96
CA SER A 73 -12.97 -4.66 7.86
C SER A 73 -13.81 -3.73 6.96
N ILE A 74 -14.61 -2.84 7.57
CA ILE A 74 -15.41 -1.85 6.84
C ILE A 74 -14.50 -0.87 6.09
N GLY A 75 -13.46 -0.35 6.72
CA GLY A 75 -12.53 0.60 6.11
C GLY A 75 -11.82 0.03 4.88
N LEU A 76 -11.33 -1.21 4.97
CA LEU A 76 -10.73 -1.93 3.84
C LEU A 76 -11.76 -2.21 2.74
N ALA A 77 -12.96 -2.69 3.08
CA ALA A 77 -14.01 -2.97 2.11
C ALA A 77 -14.43 -1.71 1.33
N VAL A 78 -14.61 -0.57 2.01
CA VAL A 78 -14.90 0.72 1.37
C VAL A 78 -13.74 1.17 0.47
N GLY A 79 -12.50 0.95 0.88
CA GLY A 79 -11.31 1.20 0.05
C GLY A 79 -11.37 0.41 -1.25
N VAL A 80 -11.66 -0.89 -1.18
CA VAL A 80 -11.82 -1.76 -2.35
C VAL A 80 -12.94 -1.28 -3.27
N ILE A 81 -14.13 -0.98 -2.72
CA ILE A 81 -15.27 -0.47 -3.52
C ILE A 81 -14.91 0.83 -4.25
N ARG A 82 -14.18 1.75 -3.60
CA ARG A 82 -13.75 2.99 -4.25
C ARG A 82 -12.73 2.77 -5.36
N LEU A 83 -11.85 1.80 -5.21
CA LEU A 83 -10.86 1.45 -6.23
C LEU A 83 -11.51 0.68 -7.39
N SER A 84 -12.47 -0.19 -7.11
CA SER A 84 -13.25 -0.87 -8.15
C SER A 84 -13.97 0.13 -9.07
N LYS A 85 -14.52 1.23 -8.52
CA LYS A 85 -15.11 2.34 -9.31
C LYS A 85 -14.08 3.08 -10.18
N LYS A 86 -12.79 2.83 -10.00
CA LYS A 86 -11.68 3.38 -10.80
C LYS A 86 -10.98 2.30 -11.63
N ASN A 87 -11.70 1.23 -11.93
CA ASN A 87 -11.21 0.11 -12.73
C ASN A 87 -9.95 -0.57 -12.18
N VAL A 88 -9.83 -0.63 -10.83
CA VAL A 88 -8.80 -1.41 -10.13
C VAL A 88 -9.45 -2.61 -9.47
N LEU A 89 -9.07 -3.80 -9.90
CA LEU A 89 -9.43 -5.04 -9.22
C LEU A 89 -8.43 -5.32 -8.09
N VAL A 90 -8.91 -5.29 -6.86
CA VAL A 90 -8.13 -5.64 -5.67
C VAL A 90 -8.37 -7.12 -5.37
N ARG A 91 -7.34 -7.94 -5.45
CA ARG A 91 -7.42 -9.39 -5.19
C ARG A 91 -7.11 -9.73 -3.73
N GLU A 92 -6.27 -8.94 -3.10
CA GLU A 92 -5.86 -9.12 -1.72
C GLU A 92 -6.03 -7.82 -0.93
N LEU A 93 -6.79 -7.86 0.16
CA LEU A 93 -7.13 -6.65 0.95
C LEU A 93 -5.89 -5.95 1.53
N HIS A 94 -4.87 -6.73 1.90
CA HIS A 94 -3.64 -6.19 2.47
C HIS A 94 -2.75 -5.44 1.46
N SER A 95 -3.00 -5.56 0.17
CA SER A 95 -2.28 -4.79 -0.85
C SER A 95 -2.47 -3.28 -0.70
N LEU A 96 -3.66 -2.86 -0.23
CA LEU A 96 -3.95 -1.44 0.06
C LEU A 96 -3.05 -0.89 1.17
N GLU A 97 -2.83 -1.70 2.19
CA GLU A 97 -1.95 -1.38 3.30
C GLU A 97 -0.49 -1.30 2.86
N ASN A 98 -0.02 -2.34 2.17
CA ASN A 98 1.36 -2.40 1.69
C ASN A 98 1.68 -1.21 0.78
N LEU A 99 0.76 -0.86 -0.12
CA LEU A 99 0.97 0.28 -1.01
C LEU A 99 0.90 1.64 -0.28
N ALA A 100 0.17 1.74 0.82
CA ALA A 100 0.15 2.93 1.66
C ALA A 100 1.53 3.24 2.28
N HIS A 101 2.27 2.20 2.63
CA HIS A 101 3.62 2.28 3.19
C HIS A 101 4.74 2.29 2.13
N CYS A 102 4.41 2.06 0.86
CA CYS A 102 5.37 2.00 -0.22
C CYS A 102 6.17 3.31 -0.33
N ASP A 103 7.49 3.17 -0.43
CA ASP A 103 8.44 4.27 -0.63
C ASP A 103 9.29 4.11 -1.89
N VAL A 104 9.25 2.94 -2.55
CA VAL A 104 9.86 2.68 -3.85
C VAL A 104 8.87 1.99 -4.77
N VAL A 105 8.68 2.52 -5.98
CA VAL A 105 7.90 1.88 -7.05
C VAL A 105 8.87 1.48 -8.16
N CYS A 106 8.94 0.19 -8.44
CA CYS A 106 9.66 -0.38 -9.56
C CYS A 106 8.69 -0.55 -10.74
N LEU A 107 8.97 0.12 -11.84
CA LEU A 107 8.14 0.10 -13.04
C LEU A 107 8.88 -0.68 -14.13
N ASP A 108 8.19 -1.62 -14.79
CA ASP A 108 8.67 -2.10 -16.09
C ASP A 108 8.54 -0.98 -17.14
N LYS A 109 9.39 -0.97 -18.16
CA LYS A 109 9.32 0.03 -19.21
C LYS A 109 8.12 -0.21 -20.12
N THR A 110 8.11 -1.41 -20.72
CA THR A 110 7.17 -1.80 -21.79
C THR A 110 5.79 -2.10 -21.21
N GLY A 111 4.72 -1.66 -21.86
CA GLY A 111 3.35 -1.87 -21.37
C GLY A 111 2.98 -1.08 -20.11
N THR A 112 3.95 -0.50 -19.38
CA THR A 112 3.73 0.31 -18.16
C THR A 112 3.95 1.80 -18.41
N LEU A 113 5.18 2.27 -18.60
CA LEU A 113 5.46 3.66 -18.97
C LEU A 113 5.06 3.96 -20.41
N THR A 114 5.17 2.96 -21.27
CA THR A 114 4.75 3.01 -22.65
C THR A 114 3.43 2.26 -22.84
N GLU A 115 2.77 2.47 -23.97
CA GLU A 115 1.50 1.78 -24.29
C GLU A 115 1.71 0.31 -24.66
N GLY A 116 2.98 -0.12 -24.89
CA GLY A 116 3.32 -1.45 -25.39
C GLY A 116 2.98 -1.62 -26.88
N SER A 117 2.47 -0.58 -27.50
CA SER A 117 2.24 -0.51 -28.94
C SER A 117 3.42 0.16 -29.61
N LEU A 118 4.04 -0.55 -30.55
CA LEU A 118 5.10 0.00 -31.38
C LEU A 118 4.49 0.75 -32.57
N GLU A 119 5.09 1.88 -32.94
CA GLU A 119 4.74 2.62 -34.16
C GLU A 119 6.02 2.91 -34.94
N VAL A 120 5.92 2.82 -36.29
CA VAL A 120 7.01 3.26 -37.17
C VAL A 120 6.97 4.78 -37.20
N GLU A 121 8.05 5.41 -36.75
CA GLU A 121 8.19 6.87 -36.69
C GLU A 121 8.76 7.43 -37.98
N ALA A 122 9.73 6.75 -38.55
CA ALA A 122 10.39 7.15 -39.79
C ALA A 122 11.01 5.95 -40.49
N VAL A 123 11.09 6.03 -41.80
CA VAL A 123 11.81 5.09 -42.67
C VAL A 123 12.84 5.86 -43.47
N TYR A 124 14.07 5.39 -43.46
CA TYR A 124 15.18 5.94 -44.25
C TYR A 124 15.58 4.90 -45.31
N PRO A 125 14.98 4.93 -46.53
CA PRO A 125 15.31 3.99 -47.59
C PRO A 125 16.68 4.28 -48.18
N TYR A 126 17.44 3.23 -48.50
CA TYR A 126 18.72 3.29 -49.25
C TYR A 126 18.55 2.85 -50.69
N ILE A 127 17.35 2.34 -51.06
CA ILE A 127 16.87 2.01 -52.39
C ILE A 127 15.66 2.88 -52.72
N SER A 128 15.05 2.73 -53.90
CA SER A 128 13.86 3.49 -54.22
C SER A 128 12.70 3.15 -53.29
N GLU A 129 11.93 4.16 -52.88
CA GLU A 129 10.81 4.00 -51.92
C GLU A 129 9.77 2.99 -52.43
N ALA A 130 9.41 3.08 -53.72
CA ALA A 130 8.48 2.16 -54.35
C ALA A 130 8.97 0.70 -54.36
N GLU A 131 10.28 0.47 -54.56
CA GLU A 131 10.85 -0.87 -54.49
C GLU A 131 10.82 -1.38 -53.02
N PHE A 132 11.14 -0.51 -52.07
CA PHE A 132 11.12 -0.89 -50.65
C PHE A 132 9.70 -1.23 -50.16
N GLU A 133 8.69 -0.46 -50.57
CA GLU A 133 7.28 -0.74 -50.27
C GLU A 133 6.83 -2.10 -50.80
N ARG A 134 7.21 -2.45 -52.05
CA ARG A 134 6.91 -3.77 -52.63
C ARG A 134 7.60 -4.91 -51.88
N LEU A 135 8.85 -4.69 -51.44
CA LEU A 135 9.57 -5.67 -50.60
C LEU A 135 8.90 -5.86 -49.26
N MET A 136 8.48 -4.77 -48.61
CA MET A 136 7.75 -4.84 -47.34
C MET A 136 6.38 -5.48 -47.48
N ALA A 137 5.66 -5.23 -48.59
CA ALA A 137 4.42 -5.93 -48.91
C ALA A 137 4.64 -7.45 -49.03
N ALA A 138 5.72 -7.86 -49.74
CA ALA A 138 6.07 -9.27 -49.84
C ALA A 138 6.40 -9.90 -48.48
N TYR A 139 7.09 -9.18 -47.62
CA TYR A 139 7.36 -9.61 -46.25
C TYR A 139 6.08 -9.78 -45.43
N LEU A 140 5.23 -8.75 -45.37
CA LEU A 140 4.03 -8.71 -44.54
C LEU A 140 2.97 -9.74 -44.92
N VAL A 141 2.87 -10.06 -46.24
CA VAL A 141 1.89 -11.05 -46.73
C VAL A 141 2.35 -12.48 -46.48
N ASN A 142 3.67 -12.75 -46.50
CA ASN A 142 4.21 -14.11 -46.46
C ASN A 142 4.85 -14.51 -45.14
N THR A 143 4.82 -13.65 -44.11
CA THR A 143 5.38 -13.96 -42.78
C THR A 143 4.26 -14.15 -41.80
N ASP A 144 4.25 -15.29 -41.08
CA ASP A 144 3.29 -15.58 -39.97
C ASP A 144 3.73 -14.97 -38.62
N ASP A 145 4.46 -13.86 -38.67
CA ASP A 145 4.87 -13.15 -37.47
C ASP A 145 3.67 -12.45 -36.84
N ASN A 146 3.47 -12.64 -35.53
CA ASN A 146 2.40 -12.01 -34.75
C ASN A 146 2.98 -11.24 -33.56
N ASN A 147 4.05 -10.49 -33.79
CA ASN A 147 4.69 -9.69 -32.75
C ASN A 147 4.40 -8.19 -32.94
N SER A 148 4.61 -7.40 -31.90
CA SER A 148 4.32 -5.95 -31.90
C SER A 148 5.08 -5.18 -33.01
N THR A 149 6.27 -5.66 -33.40
CA THR A 149 7.05 -5.07 -34.50
C THR A 149 6.34 -5.31 -35.85
N TYR A 150 5.86 -6.53 -36.10
CA TYR A 150 5.11 -6.87 -37.28
C TYR A 150 3.85 -5.99 -37.42
N HIS A 151 3.07 -5.87 -36.34
CA HIS A 151 1.87 -5.01 -36.35
C HIS A 151 2.18 -3.54 -36.60
N ALA A 152 3.31 -3.03 -36.11
CA ALA A 152 3.74 -1.67 -36.37
C ALA A 152 4.08 -1.46 -37.85
N LEU A 153 4.75 -2.44 -38.48
CA LEU A 153 5.09 -2.43 -39.90
C LEU A 153 3.84 -2.57 -40.77
N ASP A 154 2.94 -3.50 -40.44
CA ASP A 154 1.68 -3.74 -41.17
C ASP A 154 0.76 -2.51 -41.18
N LYS A 155 0.75 -1.75 -40.07
CA LYS A 155 0.00 -0.49 -39.95
C LYS A 155 0.61 0.65 -40.78
N TYR A 156 1.94 0.67 -40.90
CA TYR A 156 2.65 1.77 -41.56
C TYR A 156 2.76 1.63 -43.07
N PHE A 157 3.09 0.42 -43.55
CA PHE A 157 3.31 0.21 -44.97
C PHE A 157 2.00 0.00 -45.71
N PRO A 158 1.76 0.74 -46.83
CA PRO A 158 0.60 0.54 -47.68
C PRO A 158 0.66 -0.86 -48.32
N ARG A 159 -0.50 -1.40 -48.66
CA ARG A 159 -0.59 -2.66 -49.43
C ARG A 159 -0.21 -2.42 -50.90
N ALA A 160 1.08 -2.43 -51.18
CA ALA A 160 1.63 -2.41 -52.53
C ALA A 160 1.53 -3.81 -53.15
N GLU A 161 1.67 -3.89 -54.46
CA GLU A 161 1.74 -5.16 -55.18
C GLU A 161 3.03 -5.91 -54.77
N PRO A 162 2.92 -7.07 -54.07
CA PRO A 162 4.09 -7.75 -53.53
C PRO A 162 4.90 -8.45 -54.62
N TYR A 163 6.21 -8.64 -54.36
CA TYR A 163 7.01 -9.60 -55.13
C TYR A 163 6.58 -11.03 -54.79
N GLU A 164 6.72 -11.95 -55.79
CA GLU A 164 6.51 -13.38 -55.56
C GLU A 164 7.57 -13.92 -54.58
N VAL A 165 7.13 -14.70 -53.62
CA VAL A 165 7.95 -15.26 -52.55
C VAL A 165 8.03 -16.78 -52.68
N THR A 166 9.24 -17.33 -52.55
CA THR A 166 9.52 -18.76 -52.60
C THR A 166 9.71 -19.39 -51.24
N ALA A 167 10.20 -18.61 -50.24
CA ALA A 167 10.39 -19.07 -48.89
C ALA A 167 10.31 -17.90 -47.90
N ALA A 168 9.78 -18.16 -46.68
CA ALA A 168 9.77 -17.22 -45.58
C ALA A 168 10.27 -17.88 -44.31
N THR A 169 11.05 -17.14 -43.54
CA THR A 169 11.52 -17.58 -42.20
C THR A 169 11.07 -16.55 -41.19
N PRO A 170 10.16 -16.90 -40.25
CA PRO A 170 9.63 -15.98 -39.26
C PRO A 170 10.70 -15.53 -38.26
N PHE A 171 10.42 -14.47 -37.52
CA PHE A 171 11.31 -13.92 -36.52
C PHE A 171 11.63 -14.95 -35.40
N SER A 172 12.87 -14.98 -34.96
CA SER A 172 13.32 -15.73 -33.79
C SER A 172 14.13 -14.81 -32.87
N SER A 173 13.82 -14.85 -31.57
CA SER A 173 14.55 -14.10 -30.54
C SER A 173 16.03 -14.51 -30.44
N GLU A 174 16.38 -15.71 -30.80
CA GLU A 174 17.75 -16.21 -30.85
C GLU A 174 18.50 -15.64 -32.06
N ARG A 175 17.90 -15.69 -33.24
CA ARG A 175 18.48 -15.14 -34.48
C ARG A 175 18.40 -13.61 -34.52
N LYS A 176 17.41 -13.00 -33.87
CA LYS A 176 17.08 -11.56 -33.92
C LYS A 176 16.85 -11.02 -35.32
N GLN A 177 16.38 -11.88 -36.24
CA GLN A 177 16.07 -11.55 -37.62
C GLN A 177 14.97 -12.45 -38.18
N SER A 178 14.31 -11.96 -39.22
CA SER A 178 13.39 -12.69 -40.09
C SER A 178 13.79 -12.45 -41.53
N ASN A 179 13.41 -13.35 -42.46
CA ASN A 179 13.74 -13.18 -43.88
C ASN A 179 12.63 -13.73 -44.79
N VAL A 180 12.61 -13.19 -46.00
CA VAL A 180 11.72 -13.62 -47.08
C VAL A 180 12.53 -13.71 -48.37
N THR A 181 12.53 -14.88 -49.01
CA THR A 181 13.24 -15.12 -50.28
C THR A 181 12.27 -14.94 -51.44
N LEU A 182 12.65 -14.08 -52.40
CA LEU A 182 11.87 -13.75 -53.57
C LEU A 182 12.12 -14.74 -54.71
N ALA A 183 11.21 -14.82 -55.66
CA ALA A 183 11.35 -15.67 -56.85
C ALA A 183 12.55 -15.31 -57.74
N ASP A 184 13.05 -14.06 -57.68
CA ASP A 184 14.26 -13.62 -58.40
C ASP A 184 15.58 -13.99 -57.70
N GLY A 185 15.52 -14.75 -56.62
CA GLY A 185 16.65 -15.21 -55.85
C GLY A 185 17.23 -14.20 -54.84
N ARG A 186 16.63 -13.01 -54.72
CA ARG A 186 16.97 -12.06 -53.64
C ARG A 186 16.28 -12.47 -52.35
N THR A 187 16.94 -12.26 -51.22
CA THR A 187 16.36 -12.47 -49.87
C THR A 187 16.33 -11.11 -49.14
N LEU A 188 15.12 -10.68 -48.78
CA LEU A 188 14.94 -9.56 -47.83
C LEU A 188 15.13 -10.07 -46.42
N VAL A 189 16.01 -9.43 -45.67
CA VAL A 189 16.28 -9.74 -44.25
C VAL A 189 15.92 -8.52 -43.42
N LEU A 190 15.06 -8.72 -42.39
CA LEU A 190 14.74 -7.72 -41.38
C LEU A 190 15.31 -8.15 -40.04
N GLY A 191 15.98 -7.24 -39.33
CA GLY A 191 16.55 -7.60 -38.05
C GLY A 191 17.20 -6.44 -37.30
N ALA A 192 17.75 -6.78 -36.14
CA ALA A 192 18.46 -5.83 -35.30
C ALA A 192 19.77 -5.36 -35.98
N PRO A 193 20.16 -4.07 -35.78
CA PRO A 193 21.36 -3.48 -36.41
C PRO A 193 22.62 -4.30 -36.20
N GLU A 194 22.82 -4.83 -35.02
CA GLU A 194 24.00 -5.63 -34.63
C GLU A 194 24.11 -6.97 -35.36
N LYS A 195 23.05 -7.43 -36.00
CA LYS A 195 23.02 -8.70 -36.75
C LYS A 195 23.16 -8.50 -38.26
N LEU A 196 22.73 -7.33 -38.74
CA LEU A 196 22.68 -7.04 -40.18
C LEU A 196 23.79 -6.11 -40.66
N CYS A 197 24.36 -5.32 -39.76
CA CYS A 197 25.37 -4.33 -40.10
C CYS A 197 26.72 -4.66 -39.47
N ARG A 198 27.79 -4.72 -40.27
CA ARG A 198 29.16 -4.81 -39.75
C ARG A 198 29.54 -3.59 -38.92
N ASN A 199 29.14 -2.40 -39.37
CA ASN A 199 29.26 -1.13 -38.65
C ASN A 199 27.89 -0.46 -38.60
N ILE A 200 27.38 -0.26 -37.40
CA ILE A 200 26.10 0.45 -37.22
C ILE A 200 26.32 1.93 -37.56
N PRO A 201 25.52 2.49 -38.47
CA PRO A 201 25.59 3.91 -38.87
C PRO A 201 25.50 4.84 -37.67
N GLN A 202 26.21 5.97 -37.71
CA GLN A 202 26.22 6.95 -36.62
C GLN A 202 24.81 7.48 -36.31
N GLN A 203 24.01 7.74 -37.33
CA GLN A 203 22.60 8.15 -37.21
C GLN A 203 21.78 7.11 -36.42
N ALA A 204 21.98 5.81 -36.69
CA ALA A 204 21.29 4.76 -35.94
C ALA A 204 21.71 4.75 -34.45
N LYS A 205 23.01 4.94 -34.16
CA LYS A 205 23.51 5.03 -32.78
C LYS A 205 22.91 6.23 -32.03
N GLU A 206 22.79 7.37 -32.67
CA GLU A 206 22.19 8.58 -32.08
C GLU A 206 20.70 8.38 -31.81
N LEU A 207 19.95 7.78 -32.74
CA LEU A 207 18.54 7.47 -32.54
C LEU A 207 18.33 6.41 -31.44
N MET A 208 19.20 5.39 -31.36
CA MET A 208 19.18 4.41 -30.28
C MET A 208 19.49 5.06 -28.93
N ALA A 209 20.39 6.04 -28.86
CA ALA A 209 20.67 6.83 -27.67
C ALA A 209 19.49 7.70 -27.22
N GLN A 210 18.58 8.05 -28.16
CA GLN A 210 17.31 8.74 -27.88
C GLN A 210 16.19 7.77 -27.43
N GLY A 211 16.47 6.47 -27.32
CA GLY A 211 15.49 5.47 -26.91
C GLY A 211 14.67 4.86 -28.04
N LYS A 212 15.02 5.17 -29.28
CA LYS A 212 14.36 4.60 -30.46
C LYS A 212 14.83 3.16 -30.71
N ARG A 213 13.93 2.32 -31.17
CA ARG A 213 14.26 0.98 -31.63
C ARG A 213 14.54 1.04 -33.12
N ILE A 214 15.71 0.59 -33.51
CA ILE A 214 16.12 0.58 -34.93
C ILE A 214 15.99 -0.84 -35.46
N LEU A 215 15.32 -0.96 -36.61
CA LEU A 215 15.25 -2.18 -37.39
C LEU A 215 15.92 -1.88 -38.75
N PHE A 216 16.81 -2.77 -39.16
CA PHE A 216 17.41 -2.71 -40.50
C PHE A 216 16.73 -3.71 -41.41
N ALA A 217 16.51 -3.26 -42.64
CA ALA A 217 16.15 -4.08 -43.77
C ALA A 217 17.32 -4.13 -44.77
N GLY A 218 17.66 -5.31 -45.24
CA GLY A 218 18.72 -5.49 -46.23
C GLY A 218 18.41 -6.60 -47.22
N LEU A 219 19.08 -6.55 -48.33
CA LEU A 219 18.97 -7.54 -49.42
C LEU A 219 20.25 -8.35 -49.53
N CYS A 220 20.13 -9.66 -49.69
CA CYS A 220 21.26 -10.55 -50.01
C CYS A 220 20.85 -11.60 -51.05
N ARG A 221 21.84 -12.32 -51.59
CA ARG A 221 21.63 -13.51 -52.40
C ARG A 221 22.29 -14.69 -51.70
N GLY A 222 21.52 -15.72 -51.42
CA GLY A 222 21.96 -16.88 -50.65
C GLY A 222 21.88 -16.66 -49.12
N GLU A 223 22.85 -17.21 -48.37
CA GLU A 223 22.85 -17.15 -46.90
C GLU A 223 23.02 -15.71 -46.37
N ALA A 224 22.18 -15.34 -45.40
CA ALA A 224 22.17 -14.02 -44.80
C ALA A 224 23.34 -13.83 -43.82
N ALA A 225 24.47 -13.33 -44.31
CA ALA A 225 25.63 -12.95 -43.52
C ALA A 225 25.86 -11.43 -43.57
N PRO A 226 26.31 -10.79 -42.47
CA PRO A 226 26.47 -9.31 -42.41
C PRO A 226 27.32 -8.71 -43.56
N ASP A 227 28.32 -9.47 -44.04
CA ASP A 227 29.20 -9.06 -45.12
C ASP A 227 28.55 -9.16 -46.51
N ARG A 228 27.43 -9.83 -46.65
CA ARG A 228 26.71 -10.07 -47.92
C ARG A 228 25.39 -9.30 -48.01
N ILE A 229 25.01 -8.61 -46.95
CA ILE A 229 23.75 -7.87 -46.89
C ILE A 229 23.97 -6.44 -47.37
N SER A 230 23.30 -6.08 -48.47
CA SER A 230 23.23 -4.69 -48.97
C SER A 230 22.10 -3.96 -48.24
N PRO A 231 22.34 -2.81 -47.59
CA PRO A 231 21.29 -2.06 -46.92
C PRO A 231 20.15 -1.67 -47.83
N ALA A 232 18.91 -1.94 -47.46
CA ALA A 232 17.71 -1.52 -48.18
C ALA A 232 16.99 -0.35 -47.50
N ALA A 233 16.87 -0.41 -46.15
CA ALA A 233 16.33 0.70 -45.36
C ALA A 233 16.70 0.58 -43.90
N MET A 234 16.67 1.72 -43.20
CA MET A 234 16.64 1.83 -41.75
C MET A 234 15.23 2.26 -41.32
N ILE A 235 14.59 1.47 -40.46
CA ILE A 235 13.25 1.71 -39.94
C ILE A 235 13.38 2.11 -38.48
N VAL A 236 12.83 3.27 -38.14
CA VAL A 236 12.82 3.78 -36.75
C VAL A 236 11.48 3.47 -36.14
N ILE A 237 11.51 2.69 -35.07
CA ILE A 237 10.32 2.29 -34.34
C ILE A 237 10.37 2.93 -32.95
N THR A 238 9.28 3.50 -32.54
CA THR A 238 9.11 4.11 -31.23
C THR A 238 8.07 3.35 -30.41
N ASP A 239 8.33 3.24 -29.12
CA ASP A 239 7.34 2.73 -28.15
C ASP A 239 6.64 3.96 -27.57
N LYS A 240 5.34 4.09 -27.83
CA LYS A 240 4.57 5.28 -27.51
C LYS A 240 4.50 5.48 -26.00
N LEU A 241 5.05 6.59 -25.53
CA LEU A 241 4.98 6.98 -24.14
C LEU A 241 3.53 7.34 -23.75
N ARG A 242 3.04 6.85 -22.60
CA ARG A 242 1.72 7.24 -22.09
C ARG A 242 1.69 8.72 -21.75
N GLN A 243 0.62 9.41 -22.15
CA GLN A 243 0.47 10.87 -21.98
C GLN A 243 0.56 11.32 -20.53
N ASN A 244 0.12 10.50 -19.58
CA ASN A 244 0.10 10.81 -18.14
C ASN A 244 1.31 10.27 -17.36
N ALA A 245 2.29 9.64 -18.03
CA ALA A 245 3.48 9.07 -17.40
C ALA A 245 4.24 10.09 -16.56
N ALA A 246 4.58 11.24 -17.13
CA ALA A 246 5.30 12.32 -16.47
C ALA A 246 4.56 12.88 -15.25
N GLN A 247 3.24 13.07 -15.36
CA GLN A 247 2.42 13.57 -14.25
C GLN A 247 2.36 12.55 -13.09
N THR A 248 2.28 11.26 -13.41
CA THR A 248 2.22 10.17 -12.43
C THR A 248 3.53 10.03 -11.68
N VAL A 249 4.66 10.06 -12.38
CA VAL A 249 6.00 10.02 -11.77
C VAL A 249 6.22 11.22 -10.83
N ARG A 250 5.85 12.43 -11.26
CA ARG A 250 5.90 13.62 -10.39
C ARG A 250 5.03 13.49 -9.15
N TYR A 251 3.85 12.86 -9.27
CA TYR A 251 2.99 12.58 -8.13
C TYR A 251 3.68 11.65 -7.13
N PHE A 252 4.32 10.55 -7.58
CA PHE A 252 5.06 9.64 -6.70
C PHE A 252 6.13 10.38 -5.89
N TYR A 253 6.94 11.21 -6.52
CA TYR A 253 7.94 12.01 -5.81
C TYR A 253 7.35 12.99 -4.79
N ARG A 254 6.23 13.65 -5.11
CA ARG A 254 5.51 14.52 -4.14
C ARG A 254 5.01 13.74 -2.93
N GLN A 255 4.70 12.47 -3.14
CA GLN A 255 4.27 11.57 -2.09
C GLN A 255 5.43 10.89 -1.34
N GLY A 256 6.67 11.25 -1.66
CA GLY A 256 7.87 10.65 -1.06
C GLY A 256 8.04 9.18 -1.45
N VAL A 257 7.68 8.84 -2.70
CA VAL A 257 7.88 7.52 -3.31
C VAL A 257 8.89 7.67 -4.43
N ASP A 258 10.00 6.93 -4.34
CA ASP A 258 11.03 6.90 -5.38
C ASP A 258 10.62 5.94 -6.50
N VAL A 259 11.08 6.26 -7.73
CA VAL A 259 10.78 5.47 -8.92
C VAL A 259 12.06 4.86 -9.47
N LYS A 260 12.03 3.55 -9.70
CA LYS A 260 13.08 2.80 -10.38
C LYS A 260 12.51 2.11 -11.63
N ILE A 261 13.29 2.09 -12.70
CA ILE A 261 12.91 1.42 -13.96
C ILE A 261 13.72 0.13 -14.08
N ILE A 262 13.01 -0.98 -14.25
CA ILE A 262 13.61 -2.31 -14.35
C ILE A 262 13.12 -2.94 -15.66
N SER A 263 13.99 -3.00 -16.67
CA SER A 263 13.60 -3.43 -18.02
C SER A 263 14.50 -4.55 -18.55
N GLY A 264 13.94 -5.46 -19.32
CA GLY A 264 14.71 -6.42 -20.12
C GLY A 264 15.40 -5.79 -21.35
N ASP A 265 15.03 -4.55 -21.68
CA ASP A 265 15.59 -3.82 -22.83
C ASP A 265 16.98 -3.24 -22.56
N ASN A 266 17.58 -2.70 -23.61
CA ASN A 266 18.85 -1.96 -23.52
C ASN A 266 18.74 -0.82 -22.48
N PRO A 267 19.72 -0.67 -21.56
CA PRO A 267 19.68 0.35 -20.51
C PRO A 267 19.62 1.79 -21.03
N ILE A 268 20.23 2.09 -22.17
CA ILE A 268 20.17 3.41 -22.78
C ILE A 268 18.75 3.74 -23.23
N ALA A 269 18.08 2.80 -23.91
CA ALA A 269 16.70 2.95 -24.32
C ALA A 269 15.74 3.10 -23.13
N ALA A 270 15.95 2.33 -22.07
CA ALA A 270 15.18 2.45 -20.85
C ALA A 270 15.39 3.81 -20.15
N ALA A 271 16.63 4.30 -20.12
CA ALA A 271 16.97 5.61 -19.55
C ALA A 271 16.37 6.77 -20.35
N ALA A 272 16.33 6.66 -21.69
CA ALA A 272 15.69 7.68 -22.53
C ALA A 272 14.18 7.81 -22.23
N VAL A 273 13.45 6.68 -22.14
CA VAL A 273 12.04 6.66 -21.75
C VAL A 273 11.85 7.18 -20.31
N ALA A 274 12.74 6.81 -19.39
CA ALA A 274 12.73 7.32 -18.03
C ALA A 274 12.89 8.84 -17.97
N LYS A 275 13.82 9.43 -18.75
CA LYS A 275 14.02 10.88 -18.84
C LYS A 275 12.76 11.59 -19.37
N LEU A 276 12.17 11.08 -20.45
CA LEU A 276 10.92 11.61 -21.02
C LEU A 276 9.76 11.54 -19.99
N SER A 277 9.78 10.55 -19.11
CA SER A 277 8.80 10.39 -18.03
C SER A 277 9.14 11.21 -16.77
N TYR A 278 10.18 12.05 -16.78
CA TYR A 278 10.67 12.83 -15.63
C TYR A 278 11.12 11.97 -14.43
N VAL A 279 11.66 10.78 -14.68
CA VAL A 279 12.29 9.98 -13.63
C VAL A 279 13.58 10.66 -13.20
N LYS A 280 13.73 10.91 -11.89
CA LYS A 280 14.95 11.53 -11.32
C LYS A 280 16.15 10.61 -11.47
N ASN A 281 17.33 11.19 -11.73
CA ASN A 281 18.57 10.44 -11.89
C ASN A 281 18.48 9.32 -12.94
N ALA A 282 17.71 9.52 -14.02
CA ALA A 282 17.60 8.55 -15.11
C ALA A 282 18.90 8.31 -15.87
N ASP A 283 19.92 9.15 -15.67
CA ASP A 283 21.30 9.00 -16.13
C ASP A 283 22.09 7.96 -15.30
N ARG A 284 21.64 7.62 -14.08
CA ARG A 284 22.21 6.52 -13.29
C ARG A 284 21.66 5.20 -13.79
N LEU A 285 22.16 4.76 -14.92
CA LEU A 285 21.76 3.50 -15.56
C LEU A 285 22.81 2.41 -15.35
N LEU A 286 22.37 1.17 -15.30
CA LEU A 286 23.20 -0.02 -15.16
C LEU A 286 22.80 -1.08 -16.18
N ASP A 287 23.78 -1.62 -16.90
CA ASP A 287 23.62 -2.85 -17.67
C ASP A 287 23.87 -4.04 -16.75
N THR A 288 22.85 -4.88 -16.58
CA THR A 288 22.94 -6.02 -15.63
C THR A 288 23.51 -7.29 -16.24
N THR A 289 23.95 -7.24 -17.50
CA THR A 289 24.51 -8.40 -18.19
C THR A 289 25.76 -8.91 -17.48
N GLY A 290 25.76 -10.15 -17.04
CA GLY A 290 26.91 -10.81 -16.42
C GLY A 290 27.18 -10.43 -14.96
N LEU A 291 26.34 -9.58 -14.35
CA LEU A 291 26.48 -9.23 -12.92
C LEU A 291 26.03 -10.39 -12.03
N THR A 292 26.77 -10.58 -10.95
CA THR A 292 26.42 -11.49 -9.86
C THR A 292 25.28 -10.93 -9.00
N ASP A 293 24.61 -11.77 -8.22
CA ASP A 293 23.54 -11.34 -7.30
C ASP A 293 24.06 -10.37 -6.22
N GLU A 294 25.32 -10.52 -5.78
CA GLU A 294 25.95 -9.64 -4.81
C GLU A 294 26.19 -8.24 -5.39
N GLU A 295 26.77 -8.14 -6.59
CA GLU A 295 27.01 -6.87 -7.29
C GLU A 295 25.68 -6.17 -7.59
N LEU A 296 24.69 -6.91 -8.05
CA LEU A 296 23.36 -6.39 -8.32
C LEU A 296 22.67 -5.87 -7.04
N SER A 297 22.82 -6.60 -5.94
CA SER A 297 22.26 -6.19 -4.64
C SER A 297 22.94 -4.91 -4.12
N GLN A 298 24.24 -4.73 -4.33
CA GLN A 298 24.94 -3.50 -3.97
C GLN A 298 24.48 -2.32 -4.83
N ALA A 299 24.24 -2.55 -6.11
CA ALA A 299 23.82 -1.54 -7.07
C ALA A 299 22.36 -1.08 -6.91
N ALA A 300 21.50 -1.88 -6.27
CA ALA A 300 20.05 -1.68 -6.24
C ALA A 300 19.61 -0.28 -5.76
N GLU A 301 20.32 0.34 -4.82
CA GLU A 301 20.03 1.67 -4.30
C GLU A 301 20.64 2.79 -5.14
N SER A 302 21.88 2.59 -5.62
CA SER A 302 22.69 3.62 -6.27
C SER A 302 22.22 3.96 -7.68
N TYR A 303 21.60 3.00 -8.38
CA TYR A 303 21.12 3.16 -9.74
C TYR A 303 19.61 3.32 -9.80
N THR A 304 19.14 4.03 -10.83
CA THR A 304 17.70 4.30 -11.03
C THR A 304 17.12 3.48 -12.19
N VAL A 305 17.93 3.23 -13.22
CA VAL A 305 17.51 2.48 -14.42
C VAL A 305 18.36 1.24 -14.56
N PHE A 306 17.70 0.09 -14.64
CA PHE A 306 18.34 -1.20 -14.85
C PHE A 306 17.89 -1.76 -16.21
N GLY A 307 18.85 -2.09 -17.07
CA GLY A 307 18.60 -2.64 -18.39
C GLY A 307 19.14 -4.06 -18.56
N ARG A 308 18.59 -4.81 -19.52
CA ARG A 308 18.89 -6.23 -19.81
C ARG A 308 18.69 -7.16 -18.62
N VAL A 309 17.72 -6.81 -17.76
CA VAL A 309 17.47 -7.52 -16.51
C VAL A 309 16.73 -8.82 -16.77
N THR A 310 17.26 -9.95 -16.27
CA THR A 310 16.57 -11.24 -16.31
C THR A 310 15.46 -11.32 -15.24
N PRO A 311 14.50 -12.26 -15.35
CA PRO A 311 13.45 -12.43 -14.33
C PRO A 311 14.01 -12.68 -12.92
N GLU A 312 15.08 -13.46 -12.79
CA GLU A 312 15.76 -13.74 -11.52
C GLU A 312 16.41 -12.48 -10.96
N GLN A 313 17.09 -11.71 -11.82
CA GLN A 313 17.70 -10.44 -11.43
C GLN A 313 16.66 -9.39 -11.01
N LYS A 314 15.47 -9.36 -11.66
CA LYS A 314 14.35 -8.51 -11.21
C LYS A 314 13.96 -8.84 -9.76
N ARG A 315 13.85 -10.13 -9.42
CA ARG A 315 13.59 -10.58 -8.05
C ARG A 315 14.69 -10.16 -7.08
N THR A 316 15.97 -10.37 -7.45
CA THR A 316 17.13 -10.00 -6.62
C THR A 316 17.17 -8.50 -6.31
N LEU A 317 16.89 -7.64 -7.29
CA LEU A 317 16.79 -6.19 -7.10
C LEU A 317 15.70 -5.81 -6.07
N ILE A 318 14.50 -6.37 -6.21
CA ILE A 318 13.40 -6.13 -5.26
C ILE A 318 13.80 -6.60 -3.85
N ALA A 319 14.34 -7.81 -3.72
CA ALA A 319 14.79 -8.35 -2.44
C ALA A 319 15.90 -7.51 -1.79
N ALA A 320 16.83 -6.98 -2.59
CA ALA A 320 17.91 -6.11 -2.13
C ALA A 320 17.38 -4.79 -1.56
N LEU A 321 16.41 -4.16 -2.22
CA LEU A 321 15.73 -2.95 -1.72
C LEU A 321 14.99 -3.23 -0.41
N GLN A 322 14.28 -4.36 -0.32
CA GLN A 322 13.57 -4.76 0.89
C GLN A 322 14.50 -5.02 2.07
N LYS A 323 15.66 -5.67 1.84
CA LYS A 323 16.69 -5.89 2.88
C LYS A 323 17.25 -4.58 3.45
N ARG A 324 17.20 -3.49 2.69
CA ARG A 324 17.60 -2.12 3.14
C ARG A 324 16.47 -1.36 3.83
N GLY A 325 15.32 -1.99 4.02
CA GLY A 325 14.18 -1.44 4.74
C GLY A 325 13.16 -0.70 3.88
N HIS A 326 13.30 -0.75 2.55
CA HIS A 326 12.32 -0.19 1.63
C HIS A 326 11.06 -1.07 1.53
N ARG A 327 9.92 -0.41 1.34
CA ARG A 327 8.66 -1.05 0.95
C ARG A 327 8.45 -0.86 -0.54
N VAL A 328 8.57 -1.96 -1.27
CA VAL A 328 8.67 -1.95 -2.73
C VAL A 328 7.36 -2.38 -3.38
N ALA A 329 6.84 -1.54 -4.29
CA ALA A 329 5.80 -1.93 -5.23
C ALA A 329 6.42 -2.28 -6.59
N MET A 330 5.89 -3.30 -7.28
CA MET A 330 6.30 -3.70 -8.62
C MET A 330 5.11 -3.70 -9.57
N THR A 331 5.28 -3.09 -10.74
CA THR A 331 4.33 -3.24 -11.85
C THR A 331 4.93 -4.09 -12.94
N GLY A 332 4.11 -4.90 -13.57
CA GLY A 332 4.52 -5.72 -14.71
C GLY A 332 3.32 -6.16 -15.54
N ASP A 333 3.57 -6.58 -16.78
CA ASP A 333 2.57 -7.07 -17.72
C ASP A 333 2.88 -8.48 -18.25
N GLY A 334 4.13 -8.91 -18.14
CA GLY A 334 4.64 -10.15 -18.72
C GLY A 334 4.93 -11.27 -17.74
N VAL A 335 5.20 -12.43 -18.29
CA VAL A 335 5.66 -13.63 -17.54
C VAL A 335 7.03 -13.37 -16.89
N ASN A 336 7.83 -12.50 -17.48
CA ASN A 336 9.17 -12.14 -16.98
C ASN A 336 9.14 -11.37 -15.65
N ASP A 337 7.99 -10.82 -15.27
CA ASP A 337 7.82 -10.02 -14.06
C ASP A 337 7.30 -10.83 -12.86
N LEU A 338 6.84 -12.07 -13.09
CA LEU A 338 6.15 -12.87 -12.08
C LEU A 338 6.95 -13.04 -10.79
N LEU A 339 8.25 -13.35 -10.91
CA LEU A 339 9.13 -13.54 -9.74
C LEU A 339 9.31 -12.24 -8.95
N ALA A 340 9.51 -11.12 -9.64
CA ALA A 340 9.65 -9.80 -9.03
C ALA A 340 8.33 -9.32 -8.40
N MET A 341 7.20 -9.49 -9.09
CA MET A 341 5.87 -9.13 -8.59
C MET A 341 5.52 -9.90 -7.32
N ARG A 342 5.90 -11.16 -7.24
CA ARG A 342 5.65 -12.00 -6.06
C ARG A 342 6.59 -11.67 -4.89
N GLN A 343 7.81 -11.23 -5.18
CA GLN A 343 8.77 -10.77 -4.18
C GLN A 343 8.39 -9.42 -3.58
N ALA A 344 7.80 -8.52 -4.37
CA ALA A 344 7.43 -7.18 -3.95
C ALA A 344 6.40 -7.16 -2.82
N ASP A 345 6.43 -6.12 -1.97
CA ASP A 345 5.44 -5.92 -0.90
C ASP A 345 4.04 -5.67 -1.47
N CYS A 346 3.97 -5.02 -2.63
CA CYS A 346 2.74 -4.85 -3.42
C CYS A 346 3.03 -5.04 -4.90
N SER A 347 2.14 -5.73 -5.61
CA SER A 347 2.27 -5.93 -7.05
C SER A 347 1.01 -5.53 -7.80
N ALA A 348 1.20 -4.91 -8.97
CA ALA A 348 0.13 -4.48 -9.85
C ALA A 348 0.38 -4.99 -11.28
N ALA A 349 -0.60 -5.71 -11.84
CA ALA A 349 -0.58 -6.13 -13.24
C ALA A 349 -1.37 -5.16 -14.11
N MET A 350 -0.91 -4.97 -15.33
CA MET A 350 -1.65 -4.25 -16.35
C MET A 350 -2.79 -5.13 -16.90
N GLY A 351 -3.94 -4.53 -17.22
CA GLY A 351 -5.11 -5.26 -17.75
C GLY A 351 -4.85 -5.95 -19.09
N CYS A 352 -4.01 -5.34 -19.95
CA CYS A 352 -3.54 -5.94 -21.21
C CYS A 352 -2.45 -6.99 -21.02
N GLY A 353 -1.92 -7.14 -19.79
CA GLY A 353 -0.85 -8.09 -19.50
C GLY A 353 -1.29 -9.55 -19.57
N SER A 354 -0.32 -10.45 -19.45
CA SER A 354 -0.55 -11.91 -19.48
C SER A 354 -1.47 -12.35 -18.33
N ASP A 355 -2.23 -13.42 -18.55
CA ASP A 355 -3.10 -13.96 -17.51
C ASP A 355 -2.31 -14.44 -16.28
N ALA A 356 -1.09 -14.94 -16.48
CA ALA A 356 -0.19 -15.30 -15.40
C ALA A 356 0.19 -14.08 -14.52
N ALA A 357 0.48 -12.92 -15.15
CA ALA A 357 0.75 -11.69 -14.42
C ALA A 357 -0.49 -11.24 -13.62
N LYS A 358 -1.68 -11.23 -14.26
CA LYS A 358 -2.95 -10.88 -13.59
C LYS A 358 -3.28 -11.84 -12.43
N GLN A 359 -2.98 -13.13 -12.57
CA GLN A 359 -3.20 -14.11 -11.51
C GLN A 359 -2.19 -13.99 -10.36
N THR A 360 -0.99 -13.53 -10.61
CA THR A 360 0.07 -13.35 -9.61
C THR A 360 -0.07 -12.04 -8.86
N ALA A 361 -0.53 -10.99 -9.53
CA ALA A 361 -0.64 -9.65 -8.98
C ALA A 361 -1.69 -9.56 -7.87
N GLN A 362 -1.42 -8.74 -6.87
CA GLN A 362 -2.37 -8.37 -5.82
C GLN A 362 -3.40 -7.35 -6.31
N LEU A 363 -3.01 -6.53 -7.29
CA LEU A 363 -3.86 -5.52 -7.94
C LEU A 363 -3.85 -5.73 -9.45
N VAL A 364 -4.99 -5.52 -10.12
CA VAL A 364 -5.05 -5.50 -11.59
C VAL A 364 -5.64 -4.17 -12.04
N LEU A 365 -4.91 -3.45 -12.89
CA LEU A 365 -5.30 -2.17 -13.47
C LEU A 365 -6.04 -2.45 -14.78
N LEU A 366 -7.38 -2.54 -14.71
CA LEU A 366 -8.21 -3.05 -15.82
C LEU A 366 -8.07 -2.22 -17.11
N ASP A 367 -7.92 -0.90 -16.98
CA ASP A 367 -7.70 0.00 -18.14
C ASP A 367 -6.24 0.04 -18.60
N SER A 368 -5.37 -0.78 -18.04
CA SER A 368 -3.94 -0.79 -18.33
C SER A 368 -3.25 0.57 -18.15
N ASP A 369 -3.81 1.45 -17.32
CA ASP A 369 -3.24 2.76 -17.00
C ASP A 369 -2.58 2.78 -15.62
N PHE A 370 -1.23 2.79 -15.59
CA PHE A 370 -0.49 2.83 -14.33
C PHE A 370 -0.70 4.13 -13.53
N ALA A 371 -1.22 5.20 -14.16
CA ALA A 371 -1.56 6.44 -13.46
C ALA A 371 -2.62 6.23 -12.36
N VAL A 372 -3.39 5.16 -12.45
CA VAL A 372 -4.37 4.79 -11.43
C VAL A 372 -3.69 4.40 -10.11
N LEU A 373 -2.41 3.99 -10.11
CA LEU A 373 -1.65 3.70 -8.88
C LEU A 373 -1.60 4.90 -7.92
N LYS A 374 -1.63 6.14 -8.42
CA LYS A 374 -1.78 7.34 -7.56
C LYS A 374 -3.05 7.28 -6.70
N ASN A 375 -4.15 6.76 -7.25
CA ASN A 375 -5.40 6.61 -6.52
C ASN A 375 -5.31 5.47 -5.50
N VAL A 376 -4.60 4.39 -5.83
CA VAL A 376 -4.41 3.25 -4.93
C VAL A 376 -3.57 3.67 -3.72
N ILE A 377 -2.45 4.39 -3.94
CA ILE A 377 -1.62 4.94 -2.85
C ILE A 377 -2.43 5.90 -1.98
N SER A 378 -3.17 6.83 -2.59
CA SER A 378 -4.01 7.79 -1.86
C SER A 378 -5.08 7.10 -1.02
N GLU A 379 -5.76 6.09 -1.59
CA GLU A 379 -6.80 5.34 -0.91
C GLU A 379 -6.23 4.46 0.21
N GLY A 380 -5.12 3.75 -0.02
CA GLY A 380 -4.45 2.98 1.00
C GLY A 380 -4.03 3.85 2.19
N ARG A 381 -3.40 5.01 1.93
CA ARG A 381 -3.03 5.98 2.97
C ARG A 381 -4.22 6.51 3.74
N ARG A 382 -5.33 6.80 3.05
CA ARG A 382 -6.58 7.22 3.67
C ARG A 382 -7.08 6.18 4.67
N VAL A 383 -7.14 4.92 4.24
CA VAL A 383 -7.60 3.82 5.07
C VAL A 383 -6.71 3.68 6.31
N ILE A 384 -5.39 3.56 6.12
CA ILE A 384 -4.45 3.37 7.22
C ILE A 384 -4.46 4.54 8.22
N ASN A 385 -4.37 5.78 7.72
CA ASN A 385 -4.36 6.96 8.59
C ASN A 385 -5.64 7.11 9.40
N ASN A 386 -6.81 6.84 8.79
CA ASN A 386 -8.08 6.95 9.49
C ASN A 386 -8.26 5.81 10.50
N LEU A 387 -7.91 4.57 10.13
CA LEU A 387 -7.93 3.44 11.04
C LEU A 387 -6.98 3.65 12.23
N THR A 388 -5.79 4.19 12.01
CA THR A 388 -4.83 4.49 13.09
C THR A 388 -5.39 5.51 14.08
N LYS A 389 -6.05 6.57 13.58
CA LYS A 389 -6.70 7.55 14.44
C LYS A 389 -7.85 6.93 15.25
N SER A 390 -8.70 6.17 14.60
CA SER A 390 -9.83 5.49 15.24
C SER A 390 -9.35 4.49 16.28
N ALA A 391 -8.33 3.71 15.98
CA ALA A 391 -7.71 2.77 16.92
C ALA A 391 -7.19 3.49 18.18
N GLY A 392 -6.62 4.69 18.02
CA GLY A 392 -6.20 5.52 19.14
C GLY A 392 -7.34 5.84 20.11
N VAL A 393 -8.56 6.07 19.62
CA VAL A 393 -9.73 6.32 20.46
C VAL A 393 -10.15 5.03 21.19
N PHE A 394 -10.24 3.88 20.48
CA PHE A 394 -10.58 2.60 21.10
C PHE A 394 -9.58 2.14 22.15
N PHE A 395 -8.28 2.41 21.96
CA PHE A 395 -7.27 2.01 22.94
C PHE A 395 -7.29 2.84 24.21
N ILE A 396 -7.91 4.04 24.23
CA ILE A 396 -8.11 4.81 25.48
C ILE A 396 -8.82 3.93 26.50
N LYS A 397 -9.98 3.37 26.11
CA LYS A 397 -10.78 2.52 26.98
C LYS A 397 -10.03 1.24 27.39
N THR A 398 -9.46 0.55 26.41
CA THR A 398 -8.72 -0.69 26.65
C THR A 398 -7.65 -0.49 27.75
N VAL A 399 -6.85 0.57 27.64
CA VAL A 399 -5.75 0.81 28.57
C VAL A 399 -6.24 1.23 29.94
N TYR A 400 -7.17 2.20 30.04
CA TYR A 400 -7.64 2.61 31.38
C TYR A 400 -8.42 1.50 32.09
N SER A 401 -9.17 0.66 31.37
CA SER A 401 -9.91 -0.45 31.98
C SER A 401 -8.97 -1.52 32.55
N VAL A 402 -7.86 -1.82 31.86
CA VAL A 402 -6.82 -2.71 32.44
C VAL A 402 -6.23 -2.10 33.72
N LEU A 403 -5.86 -0.83 33.70
CA LEU A 403 -5.29 -0.14 34.85
C LEU A 403 -6.26 -0.05 36.00
N LEU A 404 -7.54 0.28 35.74
CA LEU A 404 -8.58 0.32 36.80
C LEU A 404 -8.86 -1.07 37.38
N SER A 405 -8.91 -2.11 36.54
CA SER A 405 -9.14 -3.47 37.04
C SER A 405 -8.00 -3.96 37.93
N LEU A 406 -6.75 -3.64 37.57
CA LEU A 406 -5.60 -3.91 38.44
C LEU A 406 -5.69 -3.14 39.75
N LEU A 407 -6.12 -1.87 39.70
CA LEU A 407 -6.32 -1.05 40.91
C LEU A 407 -7.43 -1.64 41.79
N CYS A 408 -8.54 -2.08 41.21
CA CYS A 408 -9.64 -2.72 41.94
C CYS A 408 -9.20 -4.01 42.65
N LEU A 409 -8.35 -4.81 41.99
CA LEU A 409 -7.74 -5.99 42.63
C LEU A 409 -6.86 -5.61 43.83
N LEU A 410 -6.03 -4.58 43.67
CA LEU A 410 -5.13 -4.12 44.76
C LEU A 410 -5.88 -3.54 45.95
N LEU A 411 -6.96 -2.79 45.70
CA LEU A 411 -7.75 -2.11 46.72
C LEU A 411 -8.91 -2.97 47.27
N ASN A 412 -9.10 -4.18 46.78
CA ASN A 412 -10.22 -5.06 47.08
C ASN A 412 -11.59 -4.37 46.90
N THR A 413 -11.78 -3.70 45.78
CA THR A 413 -13.01 -2.97 45.43
C THR A 413 -13.62 -3.48 44.15
N ASP A 414 -14.90 -3.16 43.89
CA ASP A 414 -15.59 -3.44 42.66
C ASP A 414 -15.06 -2.60 41.51
N PHE A 415 -15.19 -3.14 40.31
CA PHE A 415 -15.02 -2.33 39.12
C PHE A 415 -16.12 -1.26 39.08
N PRO A 416 -15.79 0.05 38.89
CA PRO A 416 -16.71 1.16 39.19
C PRO A 416 -17.87 1.31 38.17
N PHE A 417 -17.86 0.55 37.09
CA PHE A 417 -18.87 0.66 36.01
C PHE A 417 -19.62 -0.65 35.80
N ILE A 418 -20.84 -0.54 35.31
CA ILE A 418 -21.66 -1.68 34.88
C ILE A 418 -21.61 -1.84 33.33
N PRO A 419 -21.91 -3.03 32.78
CA PRO A 419 -21.77 -3.30 31.33
C PRO A 419 -22.49 -2.30 30.41
N ILE A 420 -23.68 -1.83 30.81
CA ILE A 420 -24.47 -0.88 30.00
C ILE A 420 -23.79 0.50 29.90
N GLN A 421 -23.13 0.95 30.98
CA GLN A 421 -22.37 2.21 30.98
C GLN A 421 -21.17 2.14 30.06
N ILE A 422 -20.45 1.01 30.03
CA ILE A 422 -19.37 0.75 29.06
C ILE A 422 -19.91 0.77 27.61
N THR A 423 -21.10 0.16 27.41
CA THR A 423 -21.72 0.12 26.08
C THR A 423 -22.09 1.53 25.57
N LEU A 424 -22.50 2.46 26.43
CA LEU A 424 -22.75 3.84 26.03
C LEU A 424 -21.46 4.55 25.57
N ILE A 425 -20.36 4.35 26.29
CA ILE A 425 -19.04 4.86 25.89
C ILE A 425 -18.65 4.28 24.54
N ASP A 426 -18.78 2.96 24.35
CA ASP A 426 -18.49 2.28 23.09
C ASP A 426 -19.28 2.87 21.92
N ALA A 427 -20.57 3.09 22.10
CA ALA A 427 -21.46 3.54 21.03
C ALA A 427 -21.20 5.02 20.65
N VAL A 428 -21.18 5.91 21.63
CA VAL A 428 -21.23 7.37 21.41
C VAL A 428 -19.83 8.00 21.31
N ILE A 429 -18.87 7.53 22.13
CA ILE A 429 -17.54 8.12 22.18
C ILE A 429 -16.58 7.40 21.23
N GLU A 430 -16.68 6.08 21.06
CA GLU A 430 -15.76 5.32 20.25
C GLU A 430 -16.31 5.05 18.84
N ALA A 431 -17.41 4.30 18.74
CA ALA A 431 -17.88 3.80 17.45
C ALA A 431 -18.42 4.91 16.53
N PHE A 432 -19.27 5.81 17.04
CA PHE A 432 -19.88 6.86 16.24
C PHE A 432 -18.82 7.76 15.56
N PRO A 433 -17.91 8.45 16.25
CA PRO A 433 -16.94 9.30 15.58
C PRO A 433 -15.94 8.50 14.74
N ALA A 434 -15.50 7.32 15.18
CA ALA A 434 -14.56 6.48 14.47
C ALA A 434 -15.12 5.99 13.13
N PHE A 435 -16.41 5.60 13.09
CA PHE A 435 -17.08 5.17 11.87
C PHE A 435 -17.06 6.29 10.81
N PHE A 436 -17.52 7.48 11.16
CA PHE A 436 -17.56 8.59 10.19
C PHE A 436 -16.18 9.10 9.80
N MET A 437 -15.21 9.14 10.71
CA MET A 437 -13.82 9.49 10.40
C MET A 437 -13.18 8.52 9.40
N SER A 438 -13.61 7.25 9.34
CA SER A 438 -13.06 6.27 8.41
C SER A 438 -13.32 6.62 6.93
N PHE A 439 -14.34 7.43 6.65
CA PHE A 439 -14.70 7.87 5.28
C PHE A 439 -13.99 9.16 4.86
N GLU A 440 -13.30 9.83 5.75
CA GLU A 440 -12.67 11.11 5.49
C GLU A 440 -11.44 10.99 4.58
N ARG A 441 -11.18 12.02 3.76
CA ARG A 441 -9.98 12.08 2.93
C ARG A 441 -8.75 12.40 3.78
N ASN A 442 -7.78 11.51 3.80
CA ASN A 442 -6.53 11.66 4.54
C ASN A 442 -5.39 10.88 3.85
N ASP A 443 -4.84 11.47 2.79
CA ASP A 443 -3.83 10.87 1.91
C ASP A 443 -2.38 11.24 2.29
N ARG A 444 -2.15 11.76 3.50
CA ARG A 444 -0.81 12.09 3.99
C ARG A 444 0.04 10.83 4.09
N LYS A 445 1.38 10.99 3.90
CA LYS A 445 2.32 9.87 4.08
C LYS A 445 2.14 9.25 5.47
N VAL A 446 1.97 7.93 5.52
CA VAL A 446 1.86 7.17 6.76
C VAL A 446 3.20 7.23 7.50
N LYS A 447 3.17 7.46 8.81
CA LYS A 447 4.36 7.56 9.67
C LYS A 447 4.29 6.53 10.77
N GLY A 448 5.37 5.77 10.92
CA GLY A 448 5.48 4.73 11.97
C GLY A 448 4.57 3.53 11.72
N THR A 449 4.52 2.62 12.70
CA THR A 449 3.63 1.46 12.67
C THR A 449 2.24 1.80 13.18
N PHE A 450 1.23 1.05 12.73
CA PHE A 450 -0.17 1.22 13.14
C PHE A 450 -0.33 1.18 14.68
N LEU A 451 0.17 0.11 15.31
CA LEU A 451 -0.03 -0.13 16.74
C LEU A 451 0.68 0.93 17.60
N ASP A 452 1.93 1.25 17.29
CA ASP A 452 2.70 2.26 18.02
C ASP A 452 2.04 3.65 17.94
N SER A 453 1.59 4.04 16.76
CA SER A 453 0.93 5.33 16.53
C SER A 453 -0.41 5.42 17.28
N ALA A 454 -1.21 4.34 17.26
CA ALA A 454 -2.49 4.28 17.95
C ALA A 454 -2.31 4.30 19.48
N LEU A 455 -1.39 3.49 20.03
CA LEU A 455 -1.11 3.47 21.47
C LEU A 455 -0.58 4.80 22.00
N ARG A 456 0.34 5.46 21.26
CA ARG A 456 0.82 6.80 21.64
C ARG A 456 -0.27 7.84 21.70
N SER A 457 -1.25 7.75 20.80
CA SER A 457 -2.40 8.64 20.82
C SER A 457 -3.31 8.37 22.02
N ALA A 458 -3.44 7.12 22.45
CA ALA A 458 -4.31 6.68 23.52
C ALA A 458 -3.72 6.93 24.93
N LEU A 459 -2.44 6.60 25.13
CA LEU A 459 -1.80 6.57 26.46
C LEU A 459 -1.96 7.85 27.29
N PRO A 460 -1.80 9.08 26.74
CA PRO A 460 -1.98 10.30 27.54
C PRO A 460 -3.37 10.39 28.17
N ASN A 461 -4.42 10.11 27.39
CA ASN A 461 -5.79 10.14 27.87
C ASN A 461 -6.07 9.00 28.85
N SER A 462 -5.56 7.80 28.58
CA SER A 462 -5.75 6.64 29.48
C SER A 462 -5.09 6.84 30.85
N ILE A 463 -3.88 7.39 30.87
CA ILE A 463 -3.17 7.72 32.13
C ILE A 463 -3.91 8.83 32.88
N ALA A 464 -4.37 9.86 32.18
CA ALA A 464 -5.14 10.95 32.79
C ALA A 464 -6.44 10.45 33.40
N ILE A 465 -7.17 9.56 32.73
CA ILE A 465 -8.38 8.90 33.26
C ILE A 465 -8.05 8.10 34.49
N PHE A 466 -7.02 7.27 34.43
CA PHE A 466 -6.61 6.42 35.57
C PHE A 466 -6.28 7.26 36.79
N LEU A 467 -5.46 8.30 36.64
CA LEU A 467 -5.10 9.17 37.78
C LEU A 467 -6.29 9.97 38.30
N ALA A 468 -7.18 10.45 37.41
CA ALA A 468 -8.39 11.15 37.82
C ALA A 468 -9.35 10.22 38.59
N CYS A 469 -9.50 8.96 38.18
CA CYS A 469 -10.30 7.98 38.95
C CYS A 469 -9.70 7.67 40.30
N ILE A 470 -8.38 7.55 40.41
CA ILE A 470 -7.69 7.43 41.74
C ILE A 470 -8.00 8.64 42.59
N ALA A 471 -7.87 9.85 42.08
CA ALA A 471 -8.16 11.07 42.82
C ALA A 471 -9.62 11.10 43.30
N VAL A 472 -10.58 10.72 42.45
CA VAL A 472 -11.99 10.62 42.83
C VAL A 472 -12.18 9.58 43.96
N PHE A 473 -11.56 8.40 43.84
CA PHE A 473 -11.68 7.33 44.82
C PHE A 473 -11.26 7.79 46.25
N PHE A 474 -10.11 8.42 46.35
CA PHE A 474 -9.61 8.88 47.64
C PHE A 474 -10.28 10.17 48.16
N ALA A 475 -10.76 11.04 47.26
CA ALA A 475 -11.40 12.28 47.63
C ALA A 475 -12.90 12.13 47.99
N ALA A 476 -13.61 11.17 47.39
CA ALA A 476 -15.06 11.02 47.55
C ALA A 476 -15.52 10.96 49.02
N PRO A 477 -14.86 10.24 49.96
CA PRO A 477 -15.24 10.25 51.36
C PRO A 477 -15.17 11.65 52.00
N HIS A 478 -14.17 12.47 51.63
CA HIS A 478 -14.00 13.84 52.15
C HIS A 478 -15.09 14.80 51.65
N PHE A 479 -15.73 14.49 50.50
CA PHE A 479 -16.88 15.22 49.97
C PHE A 479 -18.23 14.63 50.46
N GLY A 480 -18.21 13.65 51.38
CA GLY A 480 -19.40 13.01 51.90
C GLY A 480 -20.19 12.21 50.87
N LEU A 481 -19.53 11.74 49.79
CA LEU A 481 -20.16 10.96 48.72
C LEU A 481 -20.24 9.48 49.14
N ASN A 482 -21.40 8.88 48.91
CA ASN A 482 -21.54 7.44 49.01
C ASN A 482 -20.94 6.72 47.76
N HIS A 483 -20.83 5.40 47.82
CA HIS A 483 -20.22 4.59 46.76
C HIS A 483 -20.89 4.79 45.38
N THR A 484 -22.22 4.91 45.33
CA THR A 484 -22.97 5.11 44.08
C THR A 484 -22.70 6.49 43.47
N GLN A 485 -22.62 7.55 44.31
CA GLN A 485 -22.25 8.89 43.88
C GLN A 485 -20.79 8.95 43.39
N MET A 486 -19.88 8.27 44.09
CA MET A 486 -18.48 8.16 43.66
C MET A 486 -18.37 7.52 42.29
N ASN A 487 -19.08 6.42 42.02
CA ASN A 487 -19.08 5.74 40.73
C ASN A 487 -19.67 6.63 39.63
N LEU A 488 -20.71 7.42 39.90
CA LEU A 488 -21.23 8.43 38.98
C LEU A 488 -20.16 9.46 38.60
N VAL A 489 -19.47 10.04 39.61
CA VAL A 489 -18.41 11.03 39.36
C VAL A 489 -17.28 10.42 38.55
N MET A 490 -16.84 9.17 38.86
CA MET A 490 -15.85 8.46 38.03
C MET A 490 -16.33 8.26 36.60
N TYR A 491 -17.58 7.84 36.40
CA TYR A 491 -18.15 7.60 35.07
C TYR A 491 -18.17 8.87 34.21
N LEU A 492 -18.63 9.99 34.77
CA LEU A 492 -18.63 11.28 34.10
C LEU A 492 -17.22 11.80 33.82
N THR A 493 -16.28 11.61 34.75
CA THR A 493 -14.86 11.95 34.59
C THR A 493 -14.24 11.18 33.40
N VAL A 494 -14.49 9.87 33.33
CA VAL A 494 -14.04 9.03 32.22
C VAL A 494 -14.66 9.51 30.90
N GLY A 495 -15.96 9.81 30.87
CA GLY A 495 -16.64 10.33 29.70
C GLY A 495 -16.04 11.64 29.20
N ILE A 496 -15.83 12.62 30.10
CA ILE A 496 -15.27 13.94 29.75
C ILE A 496 -13.85 13.82 29.20
N ILE A 497 -12.97 13.07 29.85
CA ILE A 497 -11.58 12.91 29.38
C ILE A 497 -11.52 12.09 28.09
N SER A 498 -12.39 11.08 27.91
CA SER A 498 -12.49 10.33 26.65
C SER A 498 -12.98 11.19 25.51
N LEU A 499 -14.00 12.07 25.74
CA LEU A 499 -14.45 13.05 24.75
C LEU A 499 -13.36 14.03 24.37
N ALA A 500 -12.51 14.48 25.31
CA ALA A 500 -11.32 15.27 24.97
C ALA A 500 -10.37 14.51 24.04
N GLY A 501 -10.24 13.19 24.19
CA GLY A 501 -9.51 12.32 23.26
C GLY A 501 -10.12 12.30 21.86
N VAL A 502 -11.45 12.25 21.75
CA VAL A 502 -12.16 12.35 20.45
C VAL A 502 -11.93 13.70 19.79
N VAL A 503 -12.07 14.80 20.54
CA VAL A 503 -11.81 16.16 20.05
C VAL A 503 -10.37 16.27 19.53
N LYS A 504 -9.39 15.74 20.26
CA LYS A 504 -7.98 15.69 19.85
C LYS A 504 -7.79 14.87 18.56
N ALA A 505 -8.47 13.75 18.39
CA ALA A 505 -8.44 12.95 17.16
C ALA A 505 -9.08 13.68 15.97
N CYS A 506 -10.04 14.57 16.23
CA CYS A 506 -10.69 15.40 15.22
C CYS A 506 -9.85 16.62 14.77
N LEU A 507 -8.74 16.94 15.43
CA LEU A 507 -7.87 18.05 15.03
C LEU A 507 -7.02 17.71 13.79
N PRO A 508 -6.76 18.70 12.89
CA PRO A 508 -7.39 20.03 12.80
C PRO A 508 -8.86 19.91 12.37
N PHE A 509 -9.69 20.82 12.84
CA PHE A 509 -11.11 20.79 12.54
C PHE A 509 -11.41 21.07 11.07
N ASN A 510 -12.40 20.37 10.55
CA ASN A 510 -13.17 20.68 9.36
C ASN A 510 -14.66 20.53 9.71
N MET A 511 -15.56 20.77 8.76
CA MET A 511 -17.01 20.71 9.01
C MET A 511 -17.45 19.35 9.60
N LEU A 512 -16.98 18.23 9.03
CA LEU A 512 -17.31 16.88 9.52
C LEU A 512 -16.75 16.65 10.93
N ARG A 513 -15.47 16.95 11.15
CA ARG A 513 -14.80 16.71 12.45
C ARG A 513 -15.37 17.61 13.55
N GLY A 514 -15.72 18.86 13.21
CA GLY A 514 -16.43 19.75 14.13
C GLY A 514 -17.79 19.19 14.52
N PHE A 515 -18.58 18.76 13.52
CA PHE A 515 -19.86 18.09 13.77
C PHE A 515 -19.72 16.84 14.64
N LEU A 516 -18.77 15.95 14.33
CA LEU A 516 -18.54 14.73 15.12
C LEU A 516 -18.16 15.02 16.56
N SER A 517 -17.30 16.04 16.81
CA SER A 517 -16.92 16.44 18.15
C SER A 517 -18.12 16.95 18.94
N VAL A 518 -18.92 17.84 18.35
CA VAL A 518 -20.12 18.39 19.02
C VAL A 518 -21.18 17.31 19.22
N ALA A 519 -21.43 16.49 18.20
CA ALA A 519 -22.43 15.41 18.29
C ALA A 519 -22.06 14.34 19.32
N SER A 520 -20.77 13.98 19.45
CA SER A 520 -20.32 13.05 20.49
C SER A 520 -20.48 13.64 21.91
N ILE A 521 -20.15 14.92 22.08
CA ILE A 521 -20.30 15.60 23.38
C ILE A 521 -21.79 15.68 23.75
N LEU A 522 -22.61 16.25 22.88
CA LEU A 522 -24.05 16.37 23.13
C LEU A 522 -24.72 14.98 23.28
N GLY A 523 -24.37 14.04 22.40
CA GLY A 523 -24.91 12.67 22.43
C GLY A 523 -24.63 11.97 23.72
N PHE A 524 -23.40 12.09 24.26
CA PHE A 524 -23.03 11.45 25.53
C PHE A 524 -23.84 12.05 26.71
N PHE A 525 -23.87 13.38 26.85
CA PHE A 525 -24.59 14.01 27.96
C PHE A 525 -26.11 13.87 27.84
N CYS A 526 -26.67 13.97 26.63
CA CYS A 526 -28.08 13.68 26.41
C CYS A 526 -28.43 12.25 26.75
N ALA A 527 -27.60 11.27 26.35
CA ALA A 527 -27.85 9.87 26.68
C ALA A 527 -27.75 9.61 28.21
N VAL A 528 -26.76 10.21 28.89
CA VAL A 528 -26.64 10.13 30.35
C VAL A 528 -27.88 10.67 31.05
N LEU A 529 -28.44 11.78 30.57
CA LEU A 529 -29.65 12.38 31.15
C LEU A 529 -30.92 11.58 30.84
N LEU A 530 -31.12 11.19 29.57
CA LEU A 530 -32.33 10.49 29.12
C LEU A 530 -32.40 9.06 29.62
N PHE A 531 -31.28 8.36 29.71
CA PHE A 531 -31.19 6.96 30.08
C PHE A 531 -30.62 6.75 31.49
N ALA A 532 -30.63 7.79 32.37
CA ALA A 532 -30.09 7.70 33.72
C ALA A 532 -30.64 6.48 34.52
N PRO A 533 -31.96 6.16 34.46
CA PRO A 533 -32.48 4.96 35.17
C PRO A 533 -31.92 3.65 34.62
N LEU A 534 -31.81 3.51 33.30
CA LEU A 534 -31.23 2.35 32.61
C LEU A 534 -29.74 2.20 32.93
N LEU A 535 -29.03 3.30 33.01
CA LEU A 535 -27.61 3.37 33.34
C LEU A 535 -27.37 3.25 34.88
N GLN A 536 -28.42 3.13 35.66
CA GLN A 536 -28.37 3.08 37.14
C GLN A 536 -27.58 4.26 37.74
N LEU A 537 -27.75 5.46 37.18
CA LEU A 537 -27.05 6.65 37.62
C LEU A 537 -27.94 7.46 38.58
N PRO A 538 -27.43 7.79 39.80
CA PRO A 538 -28.15 8.65 40.75
C PRO A 538 -28.12 10.10 40.26
N ALA A 539 -28.95 10.96 40.87
CA ALA A 539 -28.86 12.40 40.64
C ALA A 539 -27.51 12.93 41.14
N LEU A 540 -26.90 13.83 40.36
CA LEU A 540 -25.61 14.42 40.74
C LEU A 540 -25.81 15.44 41.86
N THR A 541 -25.13 15.24 42.98
CA THR A 541 -25.14 16.18 44.12
C THR A 541 -24.21 17.38 43.87
N VAL A 542 -24.38 18.47 44.63
CA VAL A 542 -23.50 19.64 44.56
C VAL A 542 -22.07 19.28 44.89
N SER A 543 -21.86 18.47 45.92
CA SER A 543 -20.53 17.94 46.31
C SER A 543 -19.93 17.08 45.22
N GLY A 544 -20.76 16.23 44.58
CA GLY A 544 -20.34 15.40 43.44
C GLY A 544 -19.95 16.24 42.23
N ALA A 545 -20.70 17.32 41.92
CA ALA A 545 -20.36 18.26 40.85
C ALA A 545 -19.03 18.98 41.10
N ALA A 546 -18.79 19.40 42.35
CA ALA A 546 -17.52 20.02 42.74
C ALA A 546 -16.33 19.05 42.54
N LEU A 547 -16.46 17.79 43.03
CA LEU A 547 -15.43 16.77 42.82
C LEU A 547 -15.24 16.41 41.36
N LEU A 548 -16.33 16.37 40.57
CA LEU A 548 -16.25 16.13 39.10
C LEU A 548 -15.39 17.21 38.42
N LEU A 549 -15.61 18.47 38.72
CA LEU A 549 -14.80 19.56 38.16
C LEU A 549 -13.34 19.48 38.60
N LEU A 550 -13.10 19.19 39.85
CA LEU A 550 -11.74 19.04 40.40
C LEU A 550 -10.97 17.84 39.81
N ALA A 551 -11.66 16.80 39.36
CA ALA A 551 -11.02 15.64 38.74
C ALA A 551 -10.95 15.76 37.21
N ALA A 552 -12.04 16.17 36.55
CA ALA A 552 -12.13 16.18 35.09
C ALA A 552 -11.29 17.29 34.44
N VAL A 553 -11.28 18.52 35.03
CA VAL A 553 -10.52 19.64 34.41
C VAL A 553 -9.00 19.37 34.46
N PRO A 554 -8.38 19.02 35.60
CA PRO A 554 -6.97 18.64 35.60
C PRO A 554 -6.69 17.39 34.76
N GLY A 555 -7.61 16.42 34.73
CA GLY A 555 -7.50 15.24 33.87
C GLY A 555 -7.43 15.58 32.39
N VAL A 556 -8.29 16.47 31.90
CA VAL A 556 -8.25 16.97 30.49
C VAL A 556 -6.95 17.73 30.23
N LEU A 557 -6.54 18.60 31.15
CA LEU A 557 -5.28 19.35 31.02
C LEU A 557 -4.08 18.40 30.95
N LEU A 558 -4.04 17.40 31.82
CA LEU A 558 -3.00 16.37 31.81
C LEU A 558 -2.97 15.61 30.49
N ALA A 559 -4.12 15.17 29.98
CA ALA A 559 -4.23 14.46 28.70
C ALA A 559 -3.74 15.29 27.49
N VAL A 560 -3.90 16.62 27.55
CA VAL A 560 -3.43 17.54 26.51
C VAL A 560 -1.93 17.82 26.64
N LEU A 561 -1.43 18.00 27.86
CA LEU A 561 -0.04 18.35 28.14
C LEU A 561 0.92 17.17 28.01
N LEU A 562 0.45 15.96 28.31
CA LEU A 562 1.26 14.74 28.15
C LEU A 562 1.54 14.49 26.67
N LYS A 563 2.75 14.87 26.24
CA LYS A 563 3.30 14.50 24.92
C LYS A 563 4.34 13.40 25.12
N LEU A 564 4.01 12.16 24.75
CA LEU A 564 4.99 11.09 24.77
C LEU A 564 6.04 11.33 23.66
N PRO A 565 7.34 11.32 23.99
CA PRO A 565 8.40 11.52 23.01
C PRO A 565 8.37 10.43 21.93
N ALA A 566 8.84 10.76 20.73
CA ALA A 566 9.02 9.77 19.68
C ALA A 566 10.04 8.71 20.16
N PRO A 567 9.79 7.38 20.06
CA PRO A 567 10.75 6.40 20.51
C PRO A 567 11.98 6.43 19.63
N LYS A 568 13.10 6.71 20.22
CA LYS A 568 14.33 6.09 19.79
C LYS A 568 14.27 4.66 20.37
N LYS A 569 14.01 3.65 19.50
CA LYS A 569 14.23 2.21 19.75
C LYS A 569 13.98 1.71 21.20
N ILE A 570 12.75 1.46 21.59
CA ILE A 570 12.44 0.66 22.80
C ILE A 570 11.98 -0.77 22.45
N MET A 571 11.96 -1.16 21.20
CA MET A 571 11.45 -2.47 20.78
C MET A 571 12.54 -3.46 20.33
N VAL A 572 13.78 -3.34 20.81
CA VAL A 572 14.84 -4.34 20.57
C VAL A 572 14.98 -5.37 21.72
N LEU A 573 14.39 -5.14 22.88
CA LEU A 573 14.60 -6.00 24.06
C LEU A 573 13.67 -7.22 24.16
N VAL A 574 12.73 -7.43 23.24
CA VAL A 574 11.82 -8.60 23.27
C VAL A 574 12.00 -9.53 22.05
N ALA A 575 12.85 -9.17 21.09
CA ALA A 575 13.06 -9.95 19.86
C ALA A 575 14.36 -10.77 19.83
N GLU A 576 15.21 -10.71 20.87
CA GLU A 576 16.46 -11.51 20.94
C GLU A 576 16.36 -12.78 21.78
N GLN A 577 15.16 -13.19 22.18
CA GLN A 577 14.95 -14.51 22.79
C GLN A 577 13.92 -15.32 21.99
N ARG A 578 14.27 -15.66 20.73
CA ARG A 578 13.77 -16.88 20.04
C ARG A 578 14.67 -17.20 18.85
#